data_25c56544c10aeee7665e714e1cc24647
#
_entry.id   25c56544c10aeee7665e714e1cc24647
#
_cell.length_a   1.000
_cell.length_b   1.000
_cell.length_c   1.000
_cell.angle_alpha   90.00
_cell.angle_beta   90.00
_cell.angle_gamma   90.00
#
_symmetry.space_group_name_H-M   'P 1'
#
loop_
_entity.id
_entity.type
_entity.pdbx_description
1 polymer ?
#
loop_
_entity_poly.entity_id
_entity_poly.type
_entity_poly.pdbx_seq_one_letter_code
_entity_poly.pdbx_strand_id
1 'polypeptide(L)'
;MTDVVQKLWGFCHTLRHDGIGYTEYVEQLTYLLFIKMADEKGIDLSEVEVEETGSDGKKRKNKLDCSWPALRDTSGTEIIDRYIDILRTLGKQSGTLGDIYAGAQSRFSKPVSLKTLINRIDETEWTALGVDVKAAAYEGLLERAASEGKKGAGQLFTPRALIQSIVRCIKPDPRGHKDFAICDPACGTGGFLVAAYEWLIEQAKGGALERSEASRIRSKTYFGQDIDATPRRLALMNLYLHQLEPKIKLGDTIYDPPERTRWVDVVLTNPPFGTRGANQAPEREDFTIATSNKQLNFVQHVLTILKSGGRAAVVLPDNCLFADQAGEVFKILTEDCVLHTVLRLPRGTFTPYSQGVKANVVFFTKGAPTEMTWIYDARTNVPGITKKDRPLTPEHFTEFEKCFGTDPNGRVKRKESDSSAGKGWLGGDRWRKFTIAEIRQRHFKLDSFKWLKDEDPADSDDMPEPEELAIDAIEELRAAVEDLGAVLLALENGNSSGTGNRVRAEPQA
;
A
#
# COMPACT_ATOMS: atom_id res chain seq x y z
N MET A 1 6.26 -23.69 -0.95
CA MET A 1 5.40 -22.95 -0.01
C MET A 1 5.26 -23.82 1.21
N THR A 2 5.63 -23.32 2.37
CA THR A 2 5.81 -24.10 3.57
C THR A 2 4.52 -24.77 4.01
N ASP A 3 4.61 -25.98 4.56
CA ASP A 3 3.52 -26.77 5.16
C ASP A 3 2.67 -25.93 6.12
N VAL A 4 3.29 -24.99 6.86
CA VAL A 4 2.65 -24.06 7.78
C VAL A 4 1.65 -23.12 7.08
N VAL A 5 2.00 -22.56 5.91
CA VAL A 5 1.08 -21.69 5.14
C VAL A 5 -0.14 -22.47 4.69
N GLN A 6 0.07 -23.69 4.20
CA GLN A 6 -1.03 -24.53 3.74
C GLN A 6 -1.97 -24.94 4.88
N LYS A 7 -1.42 -25.26 6.05
CA LYS A 7 -2.20 -25.60 7.25
C LYS A 7 -3.06 -24.43 7.73
N LEU A 8 -2.47 -23.24 7.85
CA LEU A 8 -3.20 -22.05 8.26
C LEU A 8 -4.25 -21.64 7.21
N TRP A 9 -3.88 -21.68 5.94
CA TRP A 9 -4.80 -21.33 4.87
C TRP A 9 -5.96 -22.32 4.73
N GLY A 10 -5.71 -23.61 4.93
CA GLY A 10 -6.77 -24.64 4.92
C GLY A 10 -7.89 -24.34 5.92
N PHE A 11 -7.57 -23.70 7.04
CA PHE A 11 -8.57 -23.31 8.04
C PHE A 11 -9.38 -22.06 7.61
N CYS A 12 -8.81 -21.22 6.77
CA CYS A 12 -9.50 -20.04 6.24
C CYS A 12 -10.81 -20.40 5.52
N HIS A 13 -10.82 -21.49 4.76
CA HIS A 13 -12.03 -21.98 4.10
C HIS A 13 -13.14 -22.37 5.07
N THR A 14 -12.80 -22.95 6.22
CA THR A 14 -13.77 -23.28 7.27
C THR A 14 -14.40 -22.02 7.86
N LEU A 15 -13.59 -20.99 8.14
CA LEU A 15 -14.07 -19.73 8.71
C LEU A 15 -14.92 -18.91 7.73
N ARG A 16 -14.69 -19.07 6.43
CA ARG A 16 -15.52 -18.43 5.42
C ARG A 16 -16.97 -18.90 5.48
N HIS A 17 -17.23 -20.16 5.81
CA HIS A 17 -18.57 -20.68 6.06
C HIS A 17 -19.21 -20.05 7.31
N ASP A 18 -18.40 -19.49 8.21
CA ASP A 18 -18.86 -18.74 9.39
C ASP A 18 -19.03 -17.24 9.12
N GLY A 19 -18.85 -16.80 7.86
CA GLY A 19 -19.04 -15.42 7.44
C GLY A 19 -17.77 -14.54 7.54
N ILE A 20 -16.62 -15.12 7.90
CA ILE A 20 -15.34 -14.38 8.00
C ILE A 20 -14.67 -14.31 6.63
N GLY A 21 -14.42 -13.09 6.14
CA GLY A 21 -13.72 -12.86 4.88
C GLY A 21 -12.22 -13.17 4.96
N TYR A 22 -11.56 -13.31 3.81
CA TYR A 22 -10.12 -13.64 3.76
C TYR A 22 -9.24 -12.60 4.44
N THR A 23 -9.49 -11.32 4.22
CA THR A 23 -8.74 -10.23 4.87
C THR A 23 -8.98 -10.22 6.37
N GLU A 24 -10.24 -10.38 6.80
CA GLU A 24 -10.60 -10.47 8.21
C GLU A 24 -9.95 -11.69 8.88
N TYR A 25 -9.86 -12.82 8.17
CA TYR A 25 -9.15 -14.01 8.66
C TYR A 25 -7.67 -13.73 8.92
N VAL A 26 -6.97 -13.12 7.96
CA VAL A 26 -5.55 -12.78 8.14
C VAL A 26 -5.36 -11.78 9.27
N GLU A 27 -6.28 -10.85 9.45
CA GLU A 27 -6.30 -9.92 10.57
C GLU A 27 -6.45 -10.65 11.91
N GLN A 28 -7.42 -11.56 12.05
CA GLN A 28 -7.61 -12.36 13.27
C GLN A 28 -6.39 -13.26 13.55
N LEU A 29 -5.84 -13.86 12.50
CA LEU A 29 -4.60 -14.62 12.60
C LEU A 29 -3.44 -13.77 13.09
N THR A 30 -3.34 -12.52 12.62
CA THR A 30 -2.30 -11.57 13.05
C THR A 30 -2.36 -11.32 14.55
N TYR A 31 -3.55 -11.09 15.10
CA TYR A 31 -3.72 -10.90 16.53
C TYR A 31 -3.25 -12.10 17.35
N LEU A 32 -3.67 -13.28 16.95
CA LEU A 32 -3.32 -14.51 17.66
C LEU A 32 -1.84 -14.84 17.56
N LEU A 33 -1.26 -14.71 16.36
CA LEU A 33 0.17 -14.94 16.15
C LEU A 33 1.05 -14.02 16.98
N PHE A 34 0.64 -12.75 17.12
CA PHE A 34 1.42 -11.81 17.92
C PHE A 34 1.45 -12.20 19.39
N ILE A 35 0.30 -12.58 19.98
CA ILE A 35 0.22 -13.04 21.39
C ILE A 35 1.08 -14.30 21.56
N LYS A 36 0.97 -15.28 20.65
CA LYS A 36 1.76 -16.53 20.67
C LYS A 36 3.25 -16.24 20.60
N MET A 37 3.68 -15.38 19.69
CA MET A 37 5.10 -15.03 19.55
C MET A 37 5.63 -14.19 20.72
N ALA A 38 4.79 -13.37 21.35
CA ALA A 38 5.15 -12.64 22.57
C ALA A 38 5.42 -13.60 23.72
N ASP A 39 4.55 -14.58 23.92
CA ASP A 39 4.72 -15.65 24.90
C ASP A 39 6.01 -16.44 24.66
N GLU A 40 6.25 -16.90 23.45
CA GLU A 40 7.47 -17.64 23.07
C GLU A 40 8.77 -16.83 23.25
N LYS A 41 8.70 -15.49 23.14
CA LYS A 41 9.83 -14.58 23.40
C LYS A 41 9.99 -14.20 24.86
N GLY A 42 9.15 -14.72 25.76
CA GLY A 42 9.17 -14.40 27.17
C GLY A 42 8.71 -12.97 27.48
N ILE A 43 7.92 -12.34 26.59
CA ILE A 43 7.27 -11.06 26.86
C ILE A 43 6.10 -11.34 27.80
N ASP A 44 6.16 -10.79 29.00
CA ASP A 44 5.14 -11.00 30.02
C ASP A 44 3.88 -10.20 29.70
N LEU A 45 2.82 -10.89 29.33
CA LEU A 45 1.48 -10.35 29.12
C LEU A 45 0.48 -10.81 30.20
N SER A 46 0.96 -11.43 31.29
CA SER A 46 0.09 -12.00 32.34
C SER A 46 -0.57 -10.92 33.22
N GLU A 47 0.01 -9.73 33.29
CA GLU A 47 -0.49 -8.64 34.12
C GLU A 47 -0.56 -7.30 33.38
N VAL A 48 -1.31 -7.25 32.27
CA VAL A 48 -1.45 -6.03 31.48
C VAL A 48 -2.41 -5.05 32.19
N GLU A 49 -1.94 -3.84 32.48
CA GLU A 49 -2.74 -2.81 33.13
C GLU A 49 -3.83 -2.27 32.20
N VAL A 50 -5.03 -2.12 32.74
CA VAL A 50 -6.20 -1.50 32.08
C VAL A 50 -6.77 -0.42 32.97
N GLU A 51 -6.93 0.79 32.45
CA GLU A 51 -7.77 1.79 33.09
C GLU A 51 -9.25 1.58 32.68
N GLU A 52 -10.09 1.31 33.66
CA GLU A 52 -11.54 1.24 33.47
C GLU A 52 -12.22 2.36 34.25
N THR A 53 -13.15 3.05 33.59
CA THR A 53 -14.00 4.02 34.27
C THR A 53 -15.22 3.27 34.81
N GLY A 54 -15.30 3.15 36.13
CA GLY A 54 -16.45 2.52 36.78
C GLY A 54 -17.75 3.30 36.56
N SER A 55 -18.89 2.70 36.86
CA SER A 55 -20.20 3.35 36.80
C SER A 55 -20.33 4.57 37.72
N ASP A 56 -19.42 4.73 38.66
CA ASP A 56 -19.28 5.85 39.58
C ASP A 56 -18.36 7.00 39.01
N GLY A 57 -17.93 6.90 37.75
CA GLY A 57 -17.06 7.86 37.08
C GLY A 57 -15.60 7.82 37.55
N LYS A 58 -15.23 6.92 38.47
CA LYS A 58 -13.85 6.79 38.96
C LYS A 58 -13.04 5.86 38.06
N LYS A 59 -11.84 6.29 37.73
CA LYS A 59 -10.86 5.47 37.03
C LYS A 59 -10.27 4.44 38.00
N ARG A 60 -10.34 3.17 37.62
CA ARG A 60 -9.75 2.04 38.34
C ARG A 60 -8.70 1.38 37.45
N LYS A 61 -7.57 1.03 38.04
CA LYS A 61 -6.56 0.21 37.35
C LYS A 61 -6.84 -1.24 37.67
N ASN A 62 -7.18 -2.00 36.63
CA ASN A 62 -7.32 -3.43 36.71
C ASN A 62 -6.16 -4.09 35.94
N LYS A 63 -5.87 -5.35 36.24
CA LYS A 63 -4.91 -6.16 35.48
C LYS A 63 -5.64 -7.29 34.79
N LEU A 64 -5.31 -7.52 33.53
CA LEU A 64 -5.83 -8.65 32.76
C LEU A 64 -4.66 -9.52 32.30
N ASP A 65 -4.84 -10.83 32.45
CA ASP A 65 -3.92 -11.80 31.85
C ASP A 65 -4.24 -11.95 30.37
N CYS A 66 -3.39 -11.35 29.52
CA CYS A 66 -3.44 -11.37 28.07
C CYS A 66 -2.46 -12.38 27.46
N SER A 67 -1.89 -13.29 28.26
CA SER A 67 -0.90 -14.25 27.82
C SER A 67 -1.50 -15.33 26.92
N TRP A 68 -0.64 -15.98 26.12
CA TRP A 68 -1.06 -17.09 25.27
C TRP A 68 -1.64 -18.27 26.07
N PRO A 69 -1.01 -18.71 27.19
CA PRO A 69 -1.60 -19.75 28.04
C PRO A 69 -3.00 -19.44 28.53
N ALA A 70 -3.24 -18.20 28.98
CA ALA A 70 -4.55 -17.78 29.45
C ALA A 70 -5.65 -17.87 28.37
N LEU A 71 -5.30 -17.55 27.13
CA LEU A 71 -6.22 -17.69 25.98
C LEU A 71 -6.35 -19.16 25.55
N ARG A 72 -5.24 -19.88 25.43
CA ARG A 72 -5.22 -21.27 25.00
C ARG A 72 -6.00 -22.19 25.95
N ASP A 73 -5.88 -22.00 27.25
CA ASP A 73 -6.46 -22.88 28.25
C ASP A 73 -7.95 -22.56 28.54
N THR A 74 -8.44 -21.41 28.05
CA THR A 74 -9.87 -21.07 28.09
C THR A 74 -10.67 -21.96 27.12
N SER A 75 -11.85 -22.39 27.52
CA SER A 75 -12.73 -23.26 26.73
C SER A 75 -14.20 -22.83 26.82
N GLY A 76 -15.06 -23.47 26.02
CA GLY A 76 -16.50 -23.17 26.01
C GLY A 76 -16.80 -21.78 25.45
N THR A 77 -17.91 -21.20 25.92
CA THR A 77 -18.38 -19.88 25.48
C THR A 77 -17.48 -18.74 25.97
N GLU A 78 -16.79 -18.92 27.07
CA GLU A 78 -15.93 -17.92 27.71
C GLU A 78 -14.73 -17.51 26.84
N ILE A 79 -14.31 -18.36 25.89
CA ILE A 79 -13.13 -18.09 25.04
C ILE A 79 -13.33 -16.84 24.15
N ILE A 80 -14.55 -16.58 23.70
CA ILE A 80 -14.86 -15.41 22.85
C ILE A 80 -14.76 -14.14 23.69
N ASP A 81 -15.39 -14.12 24.88
CA ASP A 81 -15.35 -12.99 25.80
C ASP A 81 -13.90 -12.70 26.23
N ARG A 82 -13.17 -13.75 26.58
CA ARG A 82 -11.73 -13.65 26.90
C ARG A 82 -10.92 -13.04 25.76
N TYR A 83 -11.15 -13.49 24.54
CA TYR A 83 -10.45 -12.97 23.38
C TYR A 83 -10.79 -11.49 23.11
N ILE A 84 -12.06 -11.11 23.22
CA ILE A 84 -12.50 -9.72 23.09
C ILE A 84 -11.82 -8.83 24.16
N ASP A 85 -11.77 -9.29 25.40
CA ASP A 85 -11.15 -8.54 26.50
C ASP A 85 -9.64 -8.37 26.29
N ILE A 86 -8.95 -9.41 25.79
CA ILE A 86 -7.53 -9.33 25.42
C ILE A 86 -7.32 -8.30 24.31
N LEU A 87 -8.08 -8.37 23.21
CA LEU A 87 -7.95 -7.42 22.10
C LEU A 87 -8.14 -5.96 22.57
N ARG A 88 -9.19 -5.73 23.38
CA ARG A 88 -9.49 -4.40 23.93
C ARG A 88 -8.38 -3.89 24.87
N THR A 89 -7.83 -4.78 25.67
CA THR A 89 -6.79 -4.46 26.65
C THR A 89 -5.47 -4.12 25.96
N LEU A 90 -5.04 -4.96 25.02
CA LEU A 90 -3.83 -4.74 24.25
C LEU A 90 -3.91 -3.48 23.38
N GLY A 91 -5.09 -3.18 22.82
CA GLY A 91 -5.32 -1.97 22.03
C GLY A 91 -5.24 -0.65 22.78
N LYS A 92 -5.23 -0.68 24.12
CA LYS A 92 -5.03 0.51 24.98
C LYS A 92 -3.57 0.71 25.41
N GLN A 93 -2.69 -0.23 25.07
CA GLN A 93 -1.28 -0.13 25.39
C GLN A 93 -0.56 0.88 24.50
N SER A 94 0.62 1.31 24.90
CA SER A 94 1.50 2.19 24.10
C SER A 94 2.46 1.38 23.22
N GLY A 95 2.99 2.01 22.17
CA GLY A 95 3.98 1.43 21.27
C GLY A 95 3.40 0.43 20.28
N THR A 96 4.26 -0.37 19.66
CA THR A 96 3.89 -1.32 18.57
C THR A 96 2.77 -2.27 18.97
N LEU A 97 2.73 -2.71 20.23
CA LEU A 97 1.67 -3.55 20.77
C LEU A 97 0.31 -2.86 20.65
N GLY A 98 0.18 -1.66 21.23
CA GLY A 98 -1.06 -0.88 21.12
C GLY A 98 -1.43 -0.56 19.68
N ASP A 99 -0.46 -0.24 18.84
CA ASP A 99 -0.67 0.06 17.42
C ASP A 99 -1.27 -1.11 16.64
N ILE A 100 -0.83 -2.35 16.90
CA ILE A 100 -1.36 -3.56 16.26
C ILE A 100 -2.81 -3.82 16.69
N TYR A 101 -3.10 -3.63 17.97
CA TYR A 101 -4.44 -3.94 18.52
C TYR A 101 -5.38 -2.73 18.56
N ALA A 102 -4.95 -1.52 18.19
CA ALA A 102 -5.81 -0.34 18.18
C ALA A 102 -7.09 -0.59 17.35
N GLY A 103 -8.26 -0.51 18.00
CA GLY A 103 -9.55 -0.76 17.35
C GLY A 103 -9.78 -2.22 16.94
N ALA A 104 -8.99 -3.18 17.46
CA ALA A 104 -9.15 -4.60 17.16
C ALA A 104 -10.51 -5.13 17.62
N GLN A 105 -11.15 -5.93 16.77
CA GLN A 105 -12.43 -6.56 17.06
C GLN A 105 -12.37 -8.05 16.71
N SER A 106 -12.98 -8.88 17.54
CA SER A 106 -13.18 -10.29 17.21
C SER A 106 -14.20 -10.43 16.08
N ARG A 107 -13.89 -11.29 15.11
CA ARG A 107 -14.84 -11.70 14.05
C ARG A 107 -15.42 -13.10 14.30
N PHE A 108 -15.00 -13.75 15.38
CA PHE A 108 -15.50 -15.06 15.74
C PHE A 108 -16.84 -14.97 16.47
N SER A 109 -17.85 -15.69 15.94
CA SER A 109 -19.12 -15.90 16.58
C SER A 109 -19.25 -17.29 17.23
N LYS A 110 -18.40 -18.23 16.79
CA LYS A 110 -18.41 -19.63 17.27
C LYS A 110 -17.16 -19.93 18.10
N PRO A 111 -17.32 -20.32 19.37
CA PRO A 111 -16.18 -20.70 20.24
C PRO A 111 -15.32 -21.80 19.64
N VAL A 112 -15.93 -22.78 18.98
CA VAL A 112 -15.23 -23.92 18.35
C VAL A 112 -14.28 -23.45 17.26
N SER A 113 -14.69 -22.47 16.43
CA SER A 113 -13.86 -21.95 15.35
C SER A 113 -12.64 -21.22 15.88
N LEU A 114 -12.80 -20.37 16.90
CA LEU A 114 -11.69 -19.68 17.57
C LEU A 114 -10.73 -20.70 18.23
N LYS A 115 -11.27 -21.64 19.00
CA LYS A 115 -10.46 -22.68 19.67
C LYS A 115 -9.66 -23.52 18.69
N THR A 116 -10.26 -23.90 17.56
CA THR A 116 -9.56 -24.68 16.54
C THR A 116 -8.41 -23.89 15.93
N LEU A 117 -8.57 -22.59 15.66
CA LEU A 117 -7.50 -21.73 15.15
C LEU A 117 -6.37 -21.58 16.19
N ILE A 118 -6.70 -21.37 17.46
CA ILE A 118 -5.73 -21.30 18.57
C ILE A 118 -4.91 -22.59 18.66
N ASN A 119 -5.58 -23.74 18.63
CA ASN A 119 -4.89 -25.03 18.69
C ASN A 119 -3.92 -25.23 17.49
N ARG A 120 -4.34 -24.84 16.27
CA ARG A 120 -3.48 -24.94 15.09
C ARG A 120 -2.25 -24.02 15.15
N ILE A 121 -2.42 -22.82 15.72
CA ILE A 121 -1.30 -21.91 15.95
C ILE A 121 -0.36 -22.48 17.00
N ASP A 122 -0.90 -23.11 18.05
CA ASP A 122 -0.13 -23.69 19.15
C ASP A 122 0.71 -24.91 18.74
N GLU A 123 0.32 -25.64 17.69
CA GLU A 123 1.07 -26.75 17.11
C GLU A 123 2.46 -26.34 16.56
N THR A 124 2.70 -25.04 16.37
CA THR A 124 3.93 -24.53 15.76
C THR A 124 4.69 -23.67 16.76
N GLU A 125 5.98 -23.94 16.91
CA GLU A 125 6.92 -23.07 17.62
C GLU A 125 7.42 -21.97 16.67
N TRP A 126 6.75 -20.82 16.71
CA TRP A 126 6.98 -19.73 15.75
C TRP A 126 8.35 -19.08 15.89
N THR A 127 8.87 -19.00 17.11
CA THR A 127 10.19 -18.39 17.35
C THR A 127 11.33 -19.28 16.90
N ALA A 128 11.14 -20.61 16.86
CA ALA A 128 12.10 -21.55 16.33
C ALA A 128 12.20 -21.50 14.79
N LEU A 129 11.15 -21.03 14.11
CA LEU A 129 11.21 -20.81 12.67
C LEU A 129 12.17 -19.64 12.36
N GLY A 130 12.98 -19.79 11.33
CA GLY A 130 13.81 -18.68 10.82
C GLY A 130 12.98 -17.46 10.46
N VAL A 131 13.57 -16.25 10.56
CA VAL A 131 12.88 -14.99 10.23
C VAL A 131 12.31 -15.04 8.82
N ASP A 132 13.12 -15.49 7.86
CA ASP A 132 12.73 -15.58 6.45
C ASP A 132 11.53 -16.51 6.23
N VAL A 133 11.44 -17.62 7.00
CA VAL A 133 10.33 -18.57 6.89
C VAL A 133 9.02 -17.98 7.41
N LYS A 134 9.07 -17.27 8.55
CA LYS A 134 7.89 -16.60 9.14
C LYS A 134 7.36 -15.50 8.24
N ALA A 135 8.27 -14.66 7.78
CA ALA A 135 7.96 -13.55 6.90
C ALA A 135 7.37 -14.04 5.58
N ALA A 136 8.01 -14.99 4.92
CA ALA A 136 7.50 -15.60 3.68
C ALA A 136 6.15 -16.29 3.87
N ALA A 137 5.93 -16.93 5.03
CA ALA A 137 4.64 -17.53 5.35
C ALA A 137 3.53 -16.48 5.48
N TYR A 138 3.81 -15.39 6.19
CA TYR A 138 2.84 -14.31 6.37
C TYR A 138 2.54 -13.56 5.07
N GLU A 139 3.56 -13.23 4.28
CA GLU A 139 3.38 -12.62 2.96
C GLU A 139 2.57 -13.52 2.02
N GLY A 140 2.82 -14.83 2.02
CA GLY A 140 2.03 -15.78 1.25
C GLY A 140 0.56 -15.83 1.66
N LEU A 141 0.25 -15.62 2.96
CA LEU A 141 -1.13 -15.46 3.43
C LEU A 141 -1.76 -14.15 2.97
N LEU A 142 -1.01 -13.04 3.04
CA LEU A 142 -1.47 -11.73 2.55
C LEU A 142 -1.77 -11.77 1.04
N GLU A 143 -0.86 -12.36 0.25
CA GLU A 143 -1.02 -12.51 -1.19
C GLU A 143 -2.26 -13.35 -1.54
N ARG A 144 -2.46 -14.47 -0.84
CA ARG A 144 -3.67 -15.29 -1.02
C ARG A 144 -4.94 -14.55 -0.62
N ALA A 145 -4.94 -13.87 0.51
CA ALA A 145 -6.08 -13.08 0.95
C ALA A 145 -6.48 -12.02 -0.07
N ALA A 146 -5.48 -11.32 -0.63
CA ALA A 146 -5.70 -10.37 -1.70
C ALA A 146 -6.27 -11.02 -2.96
N SER A 147 -5.71 -12.18 -3.40
CA SER A 147 -6.11 -12.87 -4.63
C SER A 147 -7.49 -13.53 -4.57
N GLU A 148 -7.96 -13.89 -3.39
CA GLU A 148 -9.24 -14.58 -3.15
C GLU A 148 -10.33 -13.63 -2.62
N GLY A 149 -9.95 -12.41 -2.20
CA GLY A 149 -10.86 -11.37 -1.73
C GLY A 149 -11.77 -10.85 -2.86
N LYS A 150 -13.00 -10.47 -2.51
CA LYS A 150 -13.88 -9.74 -3.43
C LYS A 150 -13.31 -8.35 -3.74
N LYS A 151 -13.74 -7.74 -4.87
CA LYS A 151 -13.39 -6.38 -5.31
C LYS A 151 -13.25 -5.40 -4.12
N GLY A 152 -12.09 -4.76 -4.01
CA GLY A 152 -11.70 -3.87 -2.90
C GLY A 152 -10.43 -4.32 -2.16
N ALA A 153 -10.15 -5.62 -2.04
CA ALA A 153 -8.89 -6.11 -1.49
C ALA A 153 -7.69 -5.85 -2.43
N GLY A 154 -7.94 -5.66 -3.72
CA GLY A 154 -6.91 -5.40 -4.73
C GLY A 154 -6.24 -4.03 -4.62
N GLN A 155 -6.85 -3.06 -3.93
CA GLN A 155 -6.22 -1.76 -3.65
C GLN A 155 -5.10 -1.86 -2.61
N LEU A 156 -4.99 -2.99 -1.91
CA LEU A 156 -4.06 -3.19 -0.81
C LEU A 156 -2.78 -3.92 -1.24
N PHE A 157 -2.71 -4.41 -2.46
CA PHE A 157 -1.64 -5.31 -2.86
C PHE A 157 -0.96 -4.92 -4.17
N THR A 158 0.35 -4.72 -4.11
CA THR A 158 1.21 -4.53 -5.29
C THR A 158 1.97 -5.82 -5.56
N PRO A 159 1.99 -6.33 -6.81
CA PRO A 159 2.66 -7.60 -7.12
C PRO A 159 4.14 -7.60 -6.73
N ARG A 160 4.59 -8.65 -6.05
CA ARG A 160 5.95 -8.75 -5.50
C ARG A 160 7.04 -8.61 -6.58
N ALA A 161 6.84 -9.19 -7.76
CA ALA A 161 7.78 -9.06 -8.87
C ALA A 161 8.00 -7.60 -9.30
N LEU A 162 6.92 -6.79 -9.30
CA LEU A 162 7.00 -5.36 -9.59
C LEU A 162 7.72 -4.60 -8.47
N ILE A 163 7.36 -4.86 -7.20
CA ILE A 163 8.00 -4.23 -6.04
C ILE A 163 9.50 -4.49 -6.07
N GLN A 164 9.92 -5.73 -6.24
CA GLN A 164 11.32 -6.12 -6.28
C GLN A 164 12.09 -5.44 -7.42
N SER A 165 11.49 -5.33 -8.60
CA SER A 165 12.10 -4.61 -9.73
C SER A 165 12.30 -3.13 -9.42
N ILE A 166 11.28 -2.45 -8.89
CA ILE A 166 11.37 -1.05 -8.47
C ILE A 166 12.49 -0.86 -7.44
N VAL A 167 12.54 -1.72 -6.41
CA VAL A 167 13.55 -1.64 -5.35
C VAL A 167 14.96 -1.85 -5.90
N ARG A 168 15.17 -2.81 -6.82
CA ARG A 168 16.47 -3.02 -7.50
C ARG A 168 16.90 -1.82 -8.32
N CYS A 169 15.97 -1.08 -8.91
CA CYS A 169 16.26 0.17 -9.65
C CYS A 169 16.61 1.33 -8.70
N ILE A 170 15.80 1.52 -7.65
CA ILE A 170 15.96 2.64 -6.70
C ILE A 170 17.11 2.45 -5.75
N LYS A 171 17.47 1.21 -5.39
CA LYS A 171 18.59 0.89 -4.48
C LYS A 171 18.54 1.71 -3.18
N PRO A 172 17.56 1.47 -2.32
CA PRO A 172 17.33 2.26 -1.10
C PRO A 172 18.32 1.86 0.00
N ASP A 173 19.57 2.30 -0.09
CA ASP A 173 20.66 1.93 0.81
C ASP A 173 20.85 2.93 1.95
N PRO A 174 20.50 2.58 3.21
CA PRO A 174 20.68 3.45 4.37
C PRO A 174 22.06 3.35 5.03
N ARG A 175 22.97 2.49 4.51
CA ARG A 175 24.29 2.28 5.10
C ARG A 175 25.15 3.54 4.99
N GLY A 176 25.86 3.85 6.06
CA GLY A 176 26.70 5.05 6.12
C GLY A 176 25.94 6.37 6.31
N HIS A 177 24.61 6.34 6.37
CA HIS A 177 23.77 7.54 6.54
C HIS A 177 23.02 7.50 7.88
N LYS A 178 23.19 8.52 8.74
CA LYS A 178 22.59 8.54 10.08
C LYS A 178 21.06 8.72 10.06
N ASP A 179 20.55 9.54 9.15
CA ASP A 179 19.15 9.97 9.09
C ASP A 179 18.50 9.61 7.74
N PHE A 180 18.83 8.42 7.21
CA PHE A 180 18.24 7.95 5.97
C PHE A 180 16.82 7.44 6.20
N ALA A 181 15.86 7.98 5.46
CA ALA A 181 14.45 7.65 5.59
C ALA A 181 13.89 7.11 4.27
N ILE A 182 13.23 5.96 4.35
CA ILE A 182 12.43 5.35 3.29
C ILE A 182 10.98 5.46 3.70
N CYS A 183 10.11 5.99 2.82
CA CYS A 183 8.71 6.20 3.13
C CYS A 183 7.80 5.64 2.04
N ASP A 184 6.72 4.99 2.47
CA ASP A 184 5.58 4.65 1.63
C ASP A 184 4.33 5.35 2.20
N PRO A 185 3.88 6.47 1.59
CA PRO A 185 2.74 7.23 2.07
C PRO A 185 1.36 6.60 1.77
N ALA A 186 1.33 5.45 1.11
CA ALA A 186 0.14 4.61 0.87
C ALA A 186 0.52 3.14 1.04
N CYS A 187 0.98 2.78 2.26
CA CYS A 187 1.81 1.60 2.43
C CYS A 187 1.07 0.26 2.31
N GLY A 188 -0.26 0.24 2.34
CA GLY A 188 -1.01 -1.00 2.28
C GLY A 188 -0.52 -2.00 3.34
N THR A 189 -0.09 -3.16 2.89
CA THR A 189 0.48 -4.22 3.76
C THR A 189 2.00 -4.10 3.98
N GLY A 190 2.62 -2.98 3.59
CA GLY A 190 4.05 -2.70 3.81
C GLY A 190 5.01 -3.34 2.82
N GLY A 191 4.52 -3.84 1.70
CA GLY A 191 5.31 -4.62 0.74
C GLY A 191 6.56 -3.90 0.21
N PHE A 192 6.49 -2.60 -0.08
CA PHE A 192 7.66 -1.83 -0.51
C PHE A 192 8.72 -1.69 0.60
N LEU A 193 8.28 -1.46 1.84
CA LEU A 193 9.19 -1.28 2.98
C LEU A 193 9.90 -2.60 3.31
N VAL A 194 9.17 -3.72 3.27
CA VAL A 194 9.74 -5.06 3.44
C VAL A 194 10.76 -5.36 2.34
N ALA A 195 10.39 -5.16 1.08
CA ALA A 195 11.28 -5.44 -0.05
C ALA A 195 12.54 -4.56 -0.04
N ALA A 196 12.43 -3.30 0.41
CA ALA A 196 13.57 -2.43 0.59
C ALA A 196 14.55 -2.97 1.66
N TYR A 197 14.03 -3.52 2.76
CA TYR A 197 14.85 -4.16 3.79
C TYR A 197 15.46 -5.47 3.31
N GLU A 198 14.69 -6.33 2.65
CA GLU A 198 15.20 -7.59 2.06
C GLU A 198 16.33 -7.32 1.06
N TRP A 199 16.16 -6.33 0.18
CA TRP A 199 17.19 -5.90 -0.76
C TRP A 199 18.48 -5.48 -0.03
N LEU A 200 18.36 -4.69 1.06
CA LEU A 200 19.51 -4.29 1.87
C LEU A 200 20.24 -5.50 2.46
N ILE A 201 19.49 -6.45 3.04
CA ILE A 201 20.08 -7.68 3.60
C ILE A 201 20.77 -8.50 2.52
N GLU A 202 20.21 -8.58 1.32
CA GLU A 202 20.84 -9.24 0.19
C GLU A 202 22.14 -8.55 -0.23
N GLN A 203 22.18 -7.22 -0.29
CA GLN A 203 23.39 -6.46 -0.58
C GLN A 203 24.46 -6.60 0.51
N ALA A 204 24.07 -6.85 1.74
CA ALA A 204 24.97 -7.05 2.87
C ALA A 204 25.54 -8.46 2.96
N LYS A 205 25.16 -9.40 2.09
CA LYS A 205 25.72 -10.76 2.04
C LYS A 205 27.22 -10.67 1.74
N GLY A 206 28.06 -10.94 2.77
CA GLY A 206 29.52 -10.85 2.70
C GLY A 206 30.16 -9.84 3.65
N GLY A 207 29.38 -8.96 4.29
CA GLY A 207 29.82 -8.08 5.37
C GLY A 207 28.68 -7.86 6.34
N ALA A 208 28.76 -8.39 7.55
CA ALA A 208 27.73 -8.15 8.56
C ALA A 208 27.64 -6.64 8.85
N LEU A 209 26.42 -6.11 8.84
CA LEU A 209 26.16 -4.77 9.37
C LEU A 209 26.64 -4.72 10.82
N GLU A 210 27.37 -3.66 11.18
CA GLU A 210 27.71 -3.43 12.58
C GLU A 210 26.42 -3.40 13.44
N ARG A 211 26.50 -3.93 14.64
CA ARG A 211 25.32 -4.07 15.52
C ARG A 211 24.58 -2.76 15.75
N SER A 212 25.33 -1.67 15.92
CA SER A 212 24.79 -0.32 16.12
C SER A 212 24.08 0.20 14.88
N GLU A 213 24.65 -0.02 13.69
CA GLU A 213 24.05 0.36 12.41
C GLU A 213 22.81 -0.48 12.11
N ALA A 214 22.85 -1.79 12.33
CA ALA A 214 21.71 -2.68 12.16
C ALA A 214 20.53 -2.25 13.05
N SER A 215 20.78 -1.91 14.32
CA SER A 215 19.75 -1.42 15.24
C SER A 215 19.15 -0.11 14.75
N ARG A 216 19.99 0.85 14.36
CA ARG A 216 19.53 2.14 13.79
C ARG A 216 18.67 1.95 12.54
N ILE A 217 19.13 1.12 11.61
CA ILE A 217 18.40 0.85 10.35
C ILE A 217 17.03 0.27 10.64
N ARG A 218 16.94 -0.71 11.55
CA ARG A 218 15.68 -1.35 11.91
C ARG A 218 14.68 -0.42 12.57
N SER A 219 15.14 0.56 13.38
CA SER A 219 14.27 1.40 14.19
C SER A 219 14.01 2.80 13.62
N LYS A 220 14.82 3.30 12.66
CA LYS A 220 14.77 4.71 12.24
C LYS A 220 14.72 4.94 10.74
N THR A 221 14.61 3.89 9.93
CA THR A 221 14.71 4.01 8.46
C THR A 221 13.36 3.87 7.76
N TYR A 222 12.46 3.01 8.25
CA TYR A 222 11.25 2.62 7.53
C TYR A 222 10.01 3.30 8.09
N PHE A 223 9.33 4.07 7.23
CA PHE A 223 8.15 4.87 7.56
C PHE A 223 7.05 4.58 6.57
N GLY A 224 5.82 4.61 7.04
CA GLY A 224 4.65 4.48 6.18
C GLY A 224 3.45 5.21 6.73
N GLN A 225 2.45 5.35 5.88
CA GLN A 225 1.14 5.87 6.26
C GLN A 225 0.05 5.13 5.49
N ASP A 226 -1.05 4.87 6.14
CA ASP A 226 -2.25 4.37 5.49
C ASP A 226 -3.49 4.98 6.15
N ILE A 227 -4.53 5.19 5.37
CA ILE A 227 -5.81 5.74 5.85
C ILE A 227 -6.65 4.67 6.54
N ASP A 228 -6.46 3.40 6.17
CA ASP A 228 -7.22 2.27 6.68
C ASP A 228 -6.45 1.55 7.80
N ALA A 229 -7.11 1.33 8.92
CA ALA A 229 -6.53 0.66 10.08
C ALA A 229 -6.17 -0.81 9.80
N THR A 230 -6.90 -1.49 8.91
CA THR A 230 -6.66 -2.91 8.61
C THR A 230 -5.35 -3.11 7.83
N PRO A 231 -5.12 -2.49 6.65
CA PRO A 231 -3.82 -2.60 5.99
C PRO A 231 -2.66 -2.12 6.86
N ARG A 232 -2.85 -0.99 7.59
CA ARG A 232 -1.84 -0.51 8.53
C ARG A 232 -1.42 -1.59 9.53
N ARG A 233 -2.37 -2.29 10.12
CA ARG A 233 -2.12 -3.38 11.09
C ARG A 233 -1.36 -4.53 10.45
N LEU A 234 -1.77 -4.92 9.24
CA LEU A 234 -1.09 -5.97 8.48
C LEU A 234 0.36 -5.56 8.13
N ALA A 235 0.58 -4.29 7.79
CA ALA A 235 1.92 -3.74 7.57
C ALA A 235 2.78 -3.78 8.83
N LEU A 236 2.24 -3.37 9.98
CA LEU A 236 2.93 -3.41 11.27
C LEU A 236 3.39 -4.84 11.60
N MET A 237 2.51 -5.83 11.40
CA MET A 237 2.88 -7.22 11.64
C MET A 237 3.90 -7.73 10.61
N ASN A 238 3.74 -7.40 9.34
CA ASN A 238 4.67 -7.80 8.30
C ASN A 238 6.09 -7.29 8.58
N LEU A 239 6.22 -6.01 8.89
CA LEU A 239 7.50 -5.40 9.25
C LEU A 239 8.08 -5.97 10.56
N TYR A 240 7.23 -6.21 11.56
CA TYR A 240 7.65 -6.84 12.81
C TYR A 240 8.23 -8.25 12.60
N LEU A 241 7.64 -9.04 11.72
CA LEU A 241 8.17 -10.38 11.37
C LEU A 241 9.54 -10.32 10.71
N HIS A 242 9.85 -9.21 10.01
CA HIS A 242 11.18 -8.91 9.48
C HIS A 242 12.13 -8.26 10.52
N GLN A 243 11.75 -8.26 11.80
CA GLN A 243 12.52 -7.64 12.90
C GLN A 243 12.72 -6.13 12.75
N LEU A 244 11.84 -5.46 12.04
CA LEU A 244 11.80 -4.00 11.96
C LEU A 244 10.94 -3.42 13.09
N GLU A 245 11.29 -2.21 13.52
CA GLU A 245 10.46 -1.41 14.43
C GLU A 245 9.68 -0.39 13.58
N PRO A 246 8.52 -0.78 13.05
CA PRO A 246 7.83 -0.01 12.03
C PRO A 246 7.23 1.28 12.60
N LYS A 247 7.29 2.35 11.81
CA LYS A 247 6.64 3.63 12.07
C LYS A 247 5.57 3.87 11.01
N ILE A 248 4.42 3.22 11.19
CA ILE A 248 3.28 3.31 10.28
C ILE A 248 2.19 4.16 10.92
N LYS A 249 1.97 5.35 10.36
CA LYS A 249 0.94 6.29 10.82
C LYS A 249 -0.43 5.87 10.26
N LEU A 250 -1.47 5.97 11.06
CA LEU A 250 -2.85 5.96 10.60
C LEU A 250 -3.25 7.40 10.30
N GLY A 251 -3.68 7.70 9.08
CA GLY A 251 -4.09 9.04 8.69
C GLY A 251 -4.23 9.20 7.18
N ASP A 252 -4.83 10.29 6.76
CA ASP A 252 -5.05 10.62 5.36
C ASP A 252 -3.86 11.39 4.79
N THR A 253 -3.10 10.75 3.91
CA THR A 253 -1.92 11.34 3.27
C THR A 253 -2.25 12.55 2.40
N ILE A 254 -3.46 12.61 1.86
CA ILE A 254 -3.88 13.69 0.94
C ILE A 254 -4.38 14.89 1.73
N TYR A 255 -5.24 14.67 2.72
CA TYR A 255 -5.90 15.76 3.45
C TYR A 255 -5.12 16.23 4.67
N ASP A 256 -4.33 15.35 5.29
CA ASP A 256 -3.50 15.73 6.43
C ASP A 256 -2.14 16.27 5.95
N PRO A 257 -1.72 17.48 6.36
CA PRO A 257 -0.39 17.96 6.04
C PRO A 257 0.68 17.09 6.71
N PRO A 258 1.84 16.87 6.07
CA PRO A 258 2.91 16.10 6.67
C PRO A 258 3.50 16.85 7.89
N GLU A 259 3.85 16.11 8.93
CA GLU A 259 4.49 16.69 10.13
C GLU A 259 5.84 17.32 9.81
N ARG A 260 6.51 16.84 8.78
CA ARG A 260 7.82 17.32 8.32
C ARG A 260 7.87 17.35 6.79
N THR A 261 8.48 18.40 6.25
CA THR A 261 8.78 18.51 4.83
C THR A 261 10.25 18.18 4.57
N ARG A 262 10.59 17.72 3.37
CA ARG A 262 11.97 17.48 2.91
C ARG A 262 12.80 16.63 3.86
N TRP A 263 12.23 15.53 4.33
CA TRP A 263 12.87 14.65 5.31
C TRP A 263 13.12 13.22 4.83
N VAL A 264 12.55 12.83 3.68
CA VAL A 264 12.63 11.47 3.13
C VAL A 264 13.70 11.41 2.05
N ASP A 265 14.54 10.37 2.09
CA ASP A 265 15.57 10.12 1.07
C ASP A 265 15.02 9.29 -0.09
N VAL A 266 14.12 8.34 0.21
CA VAL A 266 13.52 7.46 -0.80
C VAL A 266 12.01 7.31 -0.55
N VAL A 267 11.22 7.56 -1.59
CA VAL A 267 9.78 7.24 -1.61
C VAL A 267 9.52 6.10 -2.58
N LEU A 268 8.85 5.08 -2.10
CA LEU A 268 8.39 3.93 -2.88
C LEU A 268 6.90 3.77 -2.60
N THR A 269 6.05 3.96 -3.59
CA THR A 269 4.60 3.93 -3.31
C THR A 269 3.76 3.55 -4.52
N ASN A 270 2.65 2.86 -4.24
CA ASN A 270 1.57 2.61 -5.17
C ASN A 270 0.28 3.21 -4.60
N PRO A 271 -0.01 4.49 -4.88
CA PRO A 271 -1.24 5.13 -4.40
C PRO A 271 -2.50 4.38 -4.85
N PRO A 272 -3.59 4.43 -4.08
CA PRO A 272 -4.83 3.75 -4.45
C PRO A 272 -5.36 4.25 -5.79
N PHE A 273 -5.76 3.31 -6.67
CA PHE A 273 -6.39 3.63 -7.95
C PHE A 273 -7.87 3.98 -7.75
N GLY A 274 -8.38 4.88 -8.57
CA GLY A 274 -9.78 5.28 -8.59
C GLY A 274 -10.05 6.65 -8.00
N THR A 275 -11.20 7.19 -8.36
CA THR A 275 -11.64 8.57 -8.03
C THR A 275 -12.58 8.62 -6.83
N ARG A 276 -12.92 7.48 -6.21
CA ARG A 276 -13.93 7.41 -5.15
C ARG A 276 -13.57 8.28 -3.95
N GLY A 277 -14.49 9.16 -3.59
CA GLY A 277 -14.55 9.84 -2.30
C GLY A 277 -13.86 11.19 -2.18
N ALA A 278 -13.44 11.86 -3.26
CA ALA A 278 -12.90 13.20 -3.18
C ALA A 278 -13.57 14.12 -4.21
N ASN A 279 -14.71 14.68 -3.85
CA ASN A 279 -15.34 15.75 -4.65
C ASN A 279 -14.71 17.13 -4.41
N GLN A 280 -13.79 17.24 -3.46
CA GLN A 280 -13.12 18.48 -3.13
C GLN A 280 -11.59 18.32 -3.21
N ALA A 281 -10.94 19.35 -3.76
CA ALA A 281 -9.50 19.46 -3.67
C ALA A 281 -9.09 19.63 -2.20
N PRO A 282 -8.01 18.96 -1.72
CA PRO A 282 -7.54 19.16 -0.36
C PRO A 282 -7.07 20.61 -0.16
N GLU A 283 -7.42 21.18 0.99
CA GLU A 283 -6.96 22.50 1.42
C GLU A 283 -5.60 22.39 2.10
N ARG A 284 -4.54 22.23 1.30
CA ARG A 284 -3.16 22.13 1.79
C ARG A 284 -2.30 23.23 1.21
N GLU A 285 -1.60 23.96 2.08
CA GLU A 285 -0.71 25.06 1.69
C GLU A 285 0.51 24.61 0.89
N ASP A 286 0.94 23.36 1.05
CA ASP A 286 2.07 22.75 0.36
C ASP A 286 1.70 22.19 -1.02
N PHE A 287 0.42 22.14 -1.39
CA PHE A 287 -0.02 21.75 -2.71
C PHE A 287 -0.17 22.97 -3.62
N THR A 288 0.62 23.00 -4.68
CA THR A 288 0.61 24.13 -5.64
C THR A 288 -0.60 24.07 -6.55
N ILE A 289 -1.04 22.88 -6.93
CA ILE A 289 -2.15 22.67 -7.86
C ILE A 289 -3.37 22.14 -7.11
N ALA A 290 -4.46 22.88 -7.15
CA ALA A 290 -5.73 22.44 -6.60
C ALA A 290 -6.37 21.42 -7.55
N THR A 291 -6.47 20.16 -7.09
CA THR A 291 -7.10 19.07 -7.85
C THR A 291 -7.77 18.07 -6.91
N SER A 292 -8.89 17.51 -7.36
CA SER A 292 -9.55 16.38 -6.69
C SER A 292 -8.94 15.01 -7.08
N ASN A 293 -8.02 14.97 -8.04
CA ASN A 293 -7.36 13.75 -8.47
C ASN A 293 -6.39 13.27 -7.39
N LYS A 294 -6.72 12.14 -6.75
CA LYS A 294 -5.95 11.57 -5.64
C LYS A 294 -4.50 11.25 -6.02
N GLN A 295 -4.29 10.67 -7.20
CA GLN A 295 -2.96 10.27 -7.64
C GLN A 295 -2.05 11.48 -7.88
N LEU A 296 -2.59 12.56 -8.47
CA LEU A 296 -1.86 13.82 -8.62
C LEU A 296 -1.54 14.45 -7.26
N ASN A 297 -2.45 14.36 -6.29
CA ASN A 297 -2.19 14.82 -4.93
C ASN A 297 -1.12 13.98 -4.22
N PHE A 298 -1.06 12.67 -4.46
CA PHE A 298 0.06 11.86 -3.99
C PHE A 298 1.39 12.29 -4.61
N VAL A 299 1.43 12.64 -5.89
CA VAL A 299 2.65 13.20 -6.52
C VAL A 299 3.08 14.49 -5.81
N GLN A 300 2.15 15.41 -5.55
CA GLN A 300 2.44 16.65 -4.81
C GLN A 300 2.94 16.37 -3.39
N HIS A 301 2.30 15.42 -2.68
CA HIS A 301 2.75 15.01 -1.35
C HIS A 301 4.18 14.45 -1.39
N VAL A 302 4.51 13.60 -2.36
CA VAL A 302 5.87 13.07 -2.52
C VAL A 302 6.88 14.20 -2.74
N LEU A 303 6.54 15.20 -3.58
CA LEU A 303 7.37 16.39 -3.78
C LEU A 303 7.60 17.16 -2.47
N THR A 304 6.59 17.26 -1.61
CA THR A 304 6.69 17.95 -0.31
C THR A 304 7.64 17.24 0.64
N ILE A 305 7.53 15.91 0.78
CA ILE A 305 8.30 15.17 1.79
C ILE A 305 9.72 14.80 1.35
N LEU A 306 10.00 14.76 0.04
CA LEU A 306 11.27 14.34 -0.51
C LEU A 306 12.36 15.39 -0.29
N LYS A 307 13.53 14.96 0.22
CA LYS A 307 14.74 15.82 0.33
C LYS A 307 15.26 16.21 -1.05
N SER A 308 16.03 17.30 -1.12
CA SER A 308 16.89 17.54 -2.27
C SER A 308 17.91 16.40 -2.40
N GLY A 309 18.07 15.84 -3.59
CA GLY A 309 18.83 14.61 -3.83
C GLY A 309 18.08 13.32 -3.49
N GLY A 310 16.93 13.40 -2.86
CA GLY A 310 16.05 12.27 -2.63
C GLY A 310 15.40 11.78 -3.92
N ARG A 311 15.02 10.50 -3.97
CA ARG A 311 14.47 9.86 -5.17
C ARG A 311 13.18 9.11 -4.88
N ALA A 312 12.35 8.99 -5.89
CA ALA A 312 11.05 8.35 -5.77
C ALA A 312 10.76 7.42 -6.95
N ALA A 313 9.99 6.38 -6.66
CA ALA A 313 9.27 5.59 -7.64
C ALA A 313 7.78 5.54 -7.24
N VAL A 314 6.94 6.06 -8.12
CA VAL A 314 5.50 6.17 -7.87
C VAL A 314 4.76 5.41 -8.96
N VAL A 315 3.89 4.49 -8.55
CA VAL A 315 3.01 3.76 -9.49
C VAL A 315 1.76 4.61 -9.75
N LEU A 316 1.51 4.91 -11.01
CA LEU A 316 0.41 5.78 -11.43
C LEU A 316 -0.41 5.12 -12.56
N PRO A 317 -1.74 5.10 -12.48
CA PRO A 317 -2.58 4.62 -13.57
C PRO A 317 -2.56 5.60 -14.75
N ASP A 318 -2.83 5.11 -15.95
CA ASP A 318 -2.81 5.92 -17.17
C ASP A 318 -3.72 7.16 -17.08
N ASN A 319 -4.91 7.02 -16.48
CA ASN A 319 -5.88 8.10 -16.37
C ASN A 319 -5.34 9.34 -15.63
N CYS A 320 -4.44 9.15 -14.66
CA CYS A 320 -3.83 10.26 -13.96
C CYS A 320 -2.80 11.03 -14.82
N LEU A 321 -2.22 10.38 -15.86
CA LEU A 321 -1.20 10.99 -16.72
C LEU A 321 -1.79 11.97 -17.75
N PHE A 322 -3.09 11.89 -18.02
CA PHE A 322 -3.81 12.77 -18.96
C PHE A 322 -4.96 13.58 -18.31
N ALA A 323 -5.21 13.42 -17.01
CA ALA A 323 -6.20 14.21 -16.28
C ALA A 323 -6.00 15.72 -16.51
N ASP A 324 -7.03 16.52 -16.26
CA ASP A 324 -7.03 17.96 -16.59
C ASP A 324 -5.83 18.70 -15.98
N GLN A 325 -5.53 18.47 -14.69
CA GLN A 325 -4.42 19.11 -13.99
C GLN A 325 -3.10 18.33 -14.09
N ALA A 326 -3.05 17.19 -14.82
CA ALA A 326 -1.85 16.37 -14.92
C ALA A 326 -0.68 17.16 -15.49
N GLY A 327 -0.90 17.93 -16.57
CA GLY A 327 0.13 18.75 -17.19
C GLY A 327 0.74 19.78 -16.24
N GLU A 328 -0.06 20.39 -15.36
CA GLU A 328 0.42 21.37 -14.38
C GLU A 328 1.26 20.70 -13.29
N VAL A 329 0.80 19.57 -12.74
CA VAL A 329 1.53 18.82 -11.71
C VAL A 329 2.85 18.26 -12.27
N PHE A 330 2.83 17.66 -13.48
CA PHE A 330 4.04 17.14 -14.11
C PHE A 330 4.99 18.24 -14.57
N LYS A 331 4.50 19.43 -14.90
CA LYS A 331 5.34 20.60 -15.15
C LYS A 331 6.15 20.93 -13.88
N ILE A 332 5.53 21.08 -12.73
CA ILE A 332 6.20 21.34 -11.45
C ILE A 332 7.21 20.21 -11.17
N LEU A 333 6.79 18.94 -11.33
CA LEU A 333 7.69 17.81 -11.12
C LEU A 333 8.92 17.89 -12.02
N THR A 334 8.78 18.25 -13.29
CA THR A 334 9.93 18.37 -14.22
C THR A 334 10.78 19.61 -14.00
N GLU A 335 10.27 20.65 -13.36
CA GLU A 335 11.02 21.84 -12.96
C GLU A 335 11.85 21.61 -11.69
N ASP A 336 11.29 20.87 -10.71
CA ASP A 336 11.91 20.61 -9.41
C ASP A 336 12.74 19.33 -9.35
N CYS A 337 12.45 18.38 -10.24
CA CYS A 337 13.04 17.05 -10.24
C CYS A 337 13.55 16.64 -11.62
N VAL A 338 14.54 15.75 -11.63
CA VAL A 338 14.90 15.00 -12.82
C VAL A 338 13.95 13.82 -12.94
N LEU A 339 12.91 13.96 -13.77
CA LEU A 339 12.05 12.86 -14.19
C LEU A 339 12.81 12.02 -15.22
N HIS A 340 13.59 11.05 -14.76
CA HIS A 340 14.54 10.35 -15.61
C HIS A 340 14.01 9.08 -16.27
N THR A 341 12.96 8.47 -15.72
CA THR A 341 12.46 7.18 -16.25
C THR A 341 10.96 7.04 -16.05
N VAL A 342 10.27 6.52 -17.05
CA VAL A 342 8.90 6.03 -16.96
C VAL A 342 8.87 4.60 -17.50
N LEU A 343 8.37 3.66 -16.68
CA LEU A 343 8.11 2.28 -17.09
C LEU A 343 6.60 2.15 -17.34
N ARG A 344 6.21 1.88 -18.59
CA ARG A 344 4.85 1.50 -18.94
C ARG A 344 4.68 0.01 -18.67
N LEU A 345 3.89 -0.32 -17.65
CA LEU A 345 3.74 -1.69 -17.15
C LEU A 345 3.01 -2.60 -18.15
N PRO A 346 3.33 -3.90 -18.17
CA PRO A 346 2.57 -4.88 -18.94
C PRO A 346 1.07 -4.82 -18.64
N ARG A 347 0.24 -5.10 -19.63
CA ARG A 347 -1.21 -5.22 -19.41
C ARG A 347 -1.48 -6.34 -18.40
N GLY A 348 -2.45 -6.15 -17.51
CA GLY A 348 -2.80 -7.13 -16.49
C GLY A 348 -1.80 -7.26 -15.34
N THR A 349 -0.84 -6.35 -15.18
CA THR A 349 0.13 -6.36 -14.07
C THR A 349 -0.55 -6.52 -12.71
N PHE A 350 -1.73 -5.94 -12.52
CA PHE A 350 -2.49 -5.99 -11.27
C PHE A 350 -3.57 -7.08 -11.25
N THR A 351 -3.55 -8.01 -12.19
CA THR A 351 -4.46 -9.17 -12.18
C THR A 351 -4.09 -10.13 -11.04
N PRO A 352 -5.04 -10.64 -10.28
CA PRO A 352 -6.50 -10.48 -10.38
C PRO A 352 -7.07 -9.30 -9.59
N TYR A 353 -6.24 -8.46 -9.00
CA TYR A 353 -6.63 -7.42 -8.03
C TYR A 353 -7.37 -6.24 -8.66
N SER A 354 -6.86 -5.76 -9.79
CA SER A 354 -7.44 -4.64 -10.56
C SER A 354 -7.31 -4.96 -12.05
N GLN A 355 -8.29 -5.68 -12.56
CA GLN A 355 -8.33 -6.04 -13.98
C GLN A 355 -8.55 -4.81 -14.85
N GLY A 356 -7.91 -4.77 -16.01
CA GLY A 356 -8.04 -3.67 -16.96
C GLY A 356 -7.23 -2.41 -16.63
N VAL A 357 -6.66 -2.27 -15.43
CA VAL A 357 -5.88 -1.08 -15.08
C VAL A 357 -4.56 -1.07 -15.84
N LYS A 358 -4.37 -0.03 -16.67
CA LYS A 358 -3.10 0.30 -17.31
C LYS A 358 -2.34 1.27 -16.40
N ALA A 359 -1.14 0.91 -15.98
CA ALA A 359 -0.35 1.73 -15.05
C ALA A 359 1.10 1.89 -15.51
N ASN A 360 1.78 2.82 -14.84
CA ASN A 360 3.16 3.18 -15.10
C ASN A 360 3.91 3.34 -13.80
N VAL A 361 5.21 3.19 -13.82
CA VAL A 361 6.08 3.59 -12.72
C VAL A 361 6.88 4.82 -13.14
N VAL A 362 6.76 5.88 -12.38
CA VAL A 362 7.44 7.16 -12.62
C VAL A 362 8.60 7.27 -11.65
N PHE A 363 9.83 7.38 -12.19
CA PHE A 363 11.06 7.47 -11.39
C PHE A 363 11.65 8.87 -11.53
N PHE A 364 11.90 9.52 -10.40
CA PHE A 364 12.48 10.85 -10.39
C PHE A 364 13.37 11.12 -9.18
N THR A 365 14.29 12.09 -9.33
CA THR A 365 15.21 12.55 -8.28
C THR A 365 15.04 14.05 -8.11
N LYS A 366 14.80 14.53 -6.89
CA LYS A 366 14.56 15.94 -6.59
C LYS A 366 15.88 16.74 -6.55
N GLY A 367 15.83 17.99 -7.02
CA GLY A 367 16.90 18.98 -6.86
C GLY A 367 17.57 19.48 -8.13
N ALA A 368 17.09 19.05 -9.30
CA ALA A 368 17.47 19.61 -10.58
C ALA A 368 16.33 19.47 -11.59
N PRO A 369 16.21 20.34 -12.59
CA PRO A 369 15.20 20.22 -13.61
C PRO A 369 15.46 19.04 -14.55
N THR A 370 14.40 18.57 -15.18
CA THR A 370 14.44 17.49 -16.18
C THR A 370 14.93 18.05 -17.52
N GLU A 371 15.95 17.43 -18.09
CA GLU A 371 16.41 17.70 -19.47
C GLU A 371 15.82 16.69 -20.46
N MET A 372 15.72 15.43 -20.03
CA MET A 372 15.18 14.33 -20.83
C MET A 372 14.59 13.25 -19.92
N THR A 373 13.61 12.54 -20.44
CA THR A 373 12.96 11.39 -19.80
C THR A 373 13.10 10.18 -20.69
N TRP A 374 13.50 9.06 -20.10
CA TRP A 374 13.53 7.76 -20.75
C TRP A 374 12.24 7.00 -20.48
N ILE A 375 11.66 6.41 -21.49
CA ILE A 375 10.44 5.62 -21.38
C ILE A 375 10.70 4.19 -21.86
N TYR A 376 10.33 3.22 -21.05
CA TYR A 376 10.31 1.80 -21.41
C TYR A 376 8.87 1.35 -21.60
N ASP A 377 8.56 0.86 -22.80
CA ASP A 377 7.25 0.30 -23.11
C ASP A 377 7.26 -1.22 -22.96
N ALA A 378 6.78 -1.72 -21.80
CA ALA A 378 6.59 -3.15 -21.57
C ALA A 378 5.17 -3.63 -21.93
N ARG A 379 4.39 -2.81 -22.64
CA ARG A 379 2.96 -3.03 -22.84
C ARG A 379 2.59 -3.33 -24.29
N THR A 380 3.05 -2.50 -25.22
CA THR A 380 2.64 -2.56 -26.64
C THR A 380 3.15 -3.83 -27.29
N ASN A 381 2.27 -4.60 -27.94
CA ASN A 381 2.57 -5.89 -28.58
C ASN A 381 3.22 -6.90 -27.61
N VAL A 382 2.82 -6.88 -26.33
CA VAL A 382 3.22 -7.86 -25.32
C VAL A 382 1.96 -8.58 -24.83
N PRO A 383 1.95 -9.92 -24.81
CA PRO A 383 0.83 -10.67 -24.25
C PRO A 383 0.51 -10.24 -22.84
N GLY A 384 -0.76 -9.99 -22.54
CA GLY A 384 -1.21 -9.55 -21.21
C GLY A 384 -0.92 -10.58 -20.11
N ILE A 385 -0.73 -10.11 -18.92
CA ILE A 385 -0.56 -10.94 -17.71
C ILE A 385 -1.90 -11.53 -17.31
N THR A 386 -1.91 -12.83 -17.02
CA THR A 386 -3.09 -13.55 -16.54
C THR A 386 -2.76 -14.30 -15.23
N LYS A 387 -3.78 -14.64 -14.45
CA LYS A 387 -3.57 -15.33 -13.16
C LYS A 387 -2.96 -16.72 -13.32
N LYS A 388 -3.32 -17.47 -14.36
CA LYS A 388 -2.96 -18.90 -14.52
C LYS A 388 -1.92 -19.14 -15.58
N ASP A 389 -2.16 -18.63 -16.78
CA ASP A 389 -1.39 -19.04 -17.97
C ASP A 389 -0.12 -18.20 -18.17
N ARG A 390 -0.17 -16.93 -17.79
CA ARG A 390 0.94 -15.98 -17.93
C ARG A 390 1.08 -15.11 -16.67
N PRO A 391 1.42 -15.70 -15.51
CA PRO A 391 1.56 -14.93 -14.28
C PRO A 391 2.72 -13.92 -14.38
N LEU A 392 2.58 -12.81 -13.66
CA LEU A 392 3.66 -11.82 -13.57
C LEU A 392 4.86 -12.43 -12.81
N THR A 393 6.03 -12.35 -13.44
CA THR A 393 7.29 -12.87 -12.90
C THR A 393 8.40 -11.81 -12.97
N PRO A 394 9.52 -11.96 -12.23
CA PRO A 394 10.64 -11.03 -12.30
C PRO A 394 11.25 -10.88 -13.70
N GLU A 395 11.17 -11.91 -14.53
CA GLU A 395 11.72 -11.92 -15.89
C GLU A 395 11.08 -10.85 -16.78
N HIS A 396 9.81 -10.49 -16.51
CA HIS A 396 9.12 -9.41 -17.24
C HIS A 396 9.81 -8.05 -17.10
N PHE A 397 10.64 -7.86 -16.09
CA PHE A 397 11.33 -6.61 -15.81
C PHE A 397 12.84 -6.65 -16.10
N THR A 398 13.41 -7.81 -16.42
CA THR A 398 14.85 -7.99 -16.57
C THR A 398 15.45 -7.04 -17.60
N GLU A 399 14.81 -6.88 -18.76
CA GLU A 399 15.31 -6.01 -19.81
C GLU A 399 15.16 -4.52 -19.46
N PHE A 400 14.05 -4.17 -18.83
CA PHE A 400 13.86 -2.83 -18.27
C PHE A 400 14.98 -2.48 -17.28
N GLU A 401 15.29 -3.37 -16.33
CA GLU A 401 16.35 -3.14 -15.32
C GLU A 401 17.73 -2.94 -15.97
N LYS A 402 18.02 -3.67 -17.05
CA LYS A 402 19.27 -3.44 -17.83
C LYS A 402 19.27 -2.06 -18.49
N CYS A 403 18.15 -1.64 -19.09
CA CYS A 403 18.00 -0.31 -19.69
C CYS A 403 18.07 0.80 -18.66
N PHE A 404 17.46 0.60 -17.49
CA PHE A 404 17.51 1.53 -16.37
C PHE A 404 18.95 1.77 -15.91
N GLY A 405 19.76 0.71 -15.85
CA GLY A 405 21.16 0.75 -15.52
C GLY A 405 21.46 0.76 -14.02
N THR A 406 22.71 1.11 -13.70
CA THR A 406 23.23 0.98 -12.33
C THR A 406 22.99 2.18 -11.45
N ASP A 407 22.71 3.35 -12.02
CA ASP A 407 22.53 4.60 -11.28
C ASP A 407 21.06 4.84 -10.95
N PRO A 408 20.68 4.82 -9.67
CA PRO A 408 19.29 5.02 -9.26
C PRO A 408 18.77 6.45 -9.50
N ASN A 409 19.64 7.42 -9.77
CA ASN A 409 19.29 8.81 -10.00
C ASN A 409 19.20 9.19 -11.49
N GLY A 410 19.46 8.24 -12.38
CA GLY A 410 19.38 8.45 -13.83
C GLY A 410 20.38 9.43 -14.42
N ARG A 411 21.50 9.70 -13.73
CA ARG A 411 22.53 10.67 -14.15
C ARG A 411 23.56 10.07 -15.11
N VAL A 412 23.74 8.74 -15.06
CA VAL A 412 24.67 8.03 -15.96
C VAL A 412 24.09 8.00 -17.36
N LYS A 413 24.96 8.24 -18.35
CA LYS A 413 24.58 8.21 -19.77
C LYS A 413 24.02 6.85 -20.15
N ARG A 414 22.79 6.82 -20.64
CA ARG A 414 22.07 5.65 -21.14
C ARG A 414 22.13 5.60 -22.66
N LYS A 415 22.06 4.40 -23.22
CA LYS A 415 22.02 4.19 -24.67
C LYS A 415 20.60 3.89 -25.09
N GLU A 416 20.18 4.40 -26.25
CA GLU A 416 18.94 3.96 -26.89
C GLU A 416 19.03 2.49 -27.27
N SER A 417 17.89 1.81 -27.31
CA SER A 417 17.86 0.45 -27.81
C SER A 417 18.24 0.41 -29.28
N ASP A 418 19.00 -0.62 -29.66
CA ASP A 418 19.35 -0.83 -31.06
C ASP A 418 18.14 -1.44 -31.80
N SER A 419 17.58 -0.69 -32.74
CA SER A 419 16.44 -1.09 -33.57
C SER A 419 16.71 -2.33 -34.42
N SER A 420 17.97 -2.75 -34.53
CA SER A 420 18.40 -3.97 -35.26
C SER A 420 18.29 -5.25 -34.40
N ALA A 421 18.15 -5.16 -33.11
CA ALA A 421 17.96 -6.30 -32.22
C ALA A 421 16.50 -6.76 -32.29
N GLY A 422 16.27 -7.79 -33.04
CA GLY A 422 15.03 -8.45 -33.43
C GLY A 422 13.73 -8.21 -32.66
N LYS A 423 12.61 -8.45 -33.33
CA LYS A 423 11.24 -8.34 -32.81
C LYS A 423 11.00 -9.36 -31.68
N GLY A 424 10.99 -8.88 -30.45
CA GLY A 424 10.55 -9.64 -29.29
C GLY A 424 10.13 -8.69 -28.18
N TRP A 425 9.35 -9.13 -27.20
CA TRP A 425 8.97 -8.30 -26.05
C TRP A 425 10.19 -7.81 -25.24
N LEU A 426 11.36 -8.45 -25.44
CA LEU A 426 12.66 -8.05 -24.92
C LEU A 426 13.49 -7.22 -25.94
N GLY A 427 12.92 -6.86 -27.10
CA GLY A 427 13.68 -6.33 -28.23
C GLY A 427 13.62 -4.82 -28.42
N GLY A 428 14.66 -4.31 -28.97
CA GLY A 428 15.12 -3.14 -29.68
C GLY A 428 14.41 -1.80 -29.48
N ASP A 429 13.16 -1.65 -29.74
CA ASP A 429 12.51 -0.33 -29.83
C ASP A 429 11.74 0.10 -28.57
N ARG A 430 11.82 -0.68 -27.48
CA ARG A 430 11.00 -0.44 -26.27
C ARG A 430 11.54 0.65 -25.35
N TRP A 431 12.79 1.05 -25.53
CA TRP A 431 13.49 2.03 -24.70
C TRP A 431 13.83 3.27 -25.51
N ARG A 432 13.21 4.40 -25.19
CA ARG A 432 13.40 5.65 -25.93
C ARG A 432 13.47 6.86 -25.01
N LYS A 433 14.28 7.85 -25.39
CA LYS A 433 14.36 9.14 -24.70
C LYS A 433 13.46 10.17 -25.36
N PHE A 434 12.98 11.10 -24.54
CA PHE A 434 12.24 12.29 -24.94
C PHE A 434 12.83 13.50 -24.24
N THR A 435 13.08 14.56 -24.99
CA THR A 435 13.61 15.81 -24.45
C THR A 435 12.52 16.58 -23.72
N ILE A 436 12.92 17.47 -22.80
CA ILE A 436 11.97 18.37 -22.13
C ILE A 436 11.19 19.25 -23.13
N ALA A 437 11.78 19.57 -24.29
CA ALA A 437 11.08 20.32 -25.34
C ALA A 437 9.92 19.52 -25.94
N GLU A 438 10.13 18.22 -26.21
CA GLU A 438 9.07 17.32 -26.69
C GLU A 438 7.98 17.11 -25.62
N ILE A 439 8.37 17.01 -24.34
CA ILE A 439 7.43 16.89 -23.21
C ILE A 439 6.60 18.17 -23.10
N ARG A 440 7.20 19.34 -23.20
CA ARG A 440 6.51 20.64 -23.19
C ARG A 440 5.53 20.80 -24.34
N GLN A 441 5.92 20.38 -25.56
CA GLN A 441 5.02 20.42 -26.73
C GLN A 441 3.75 19.57 -26.52
N ARG A 442 3.82 18.56 -25.65
CA ARG A 442 2.68 17.69 -25.28
C ARG A 442 2.02 18.11 -23.96
N HIS A 443 2.22 19.38 -23.57
CA HIS A 443 1.62 19.97 -22.36
C HIS A 443 1.95 19.17 -21.08
N PHE A 444 3.13 18.56 -21.01
CA PHE A 444 3.60 17.71 -19.91
C PHE A 444 2.71 16.47 -19.61
N LYS A 445 1.84 16.08 -20.53
CA LYS A 445 1.03 14.86 -20.43
C LYS A 445 1.86 13.65 -20.84
N LEU A 446 2.10 12.74 -19.90
CA LEU A 446 3.04 11.62 -20.10
C LEU A 446 2.42 10.40 -20.81
N ASP A 447 1.11 10.36 -21.00
CA ASP A 447 0.40 9.28 -21.70
C ASP A 447 0.61 9.26 -23.21
N SER A 448 0.93 10.44 -23.78
CA SER A 448 1.00 10.65 -25.23
C SER A 448 2.28 10.18 -25.90
N PHE A 449 3.24 9.64 -25.15
CA PHE A 449 4.52 9.14 -25.67
C PHE A 449 4.40 7.69 -26.18
N LYS A 450 3.67 7.50 -27.28
CA LYS A 450 3.52 6.22 -27.97
C LYS A 450 4.26 6.28 -29.29
N TRP A 451 5.27 5.45 -29.48
CA TRP A 451 6.07 5.35 -30.71
C TRP A 451 6.02 3.97 -31.34
N LEU A 452 5.65 2.94 -30.57
CA LEU A 452 5.40 1.60 -31.08
C LEU A 452 3.99 1.56 -31.71
N LYS A 453 3.89 0.97 -32.88
CA LYS A 453 2.59 0.73 -33.52
C LYS A 453 1.99 -0.56 -32.94
N ASP A 454 0.75 -0.50 -32.54
CA ASP A 454 -0.02 -1.72 -32.26
C ASP A 454 -0.19 -2.50 -33.56
N GLU A 455 0.40 -3.70 -33.62
CA GLU A 455 0.35 -4.57 -34.80
C GLU A 455 -1.03 -5.24 -34.94
N ASP A 456 -1.81 -5.30 -33.85
CA ASP A 456 -3.16 -5.85 -33.84
C ASP A 456 -4.11 -4.97 -33.00
N PRO A 457 -4.78 -3.98 -33.65
CA PRO A 457 -5.78 -3.17 -32.95
C PRO A 457 -7.06 -3.95 -32.61
N ALA A 458 -7.16 -5.19 -33.06
CA ALA A 458 -8.33 -6.07 -32.91
C ALA A 458 -8.12 -7.22 -31.91
N ASP A 459 -7.13 -7.12 -31.03
CA ASP A 459 -7.03 -8.08 -29.92
C ASP A 459 -8.19 -7.82 -28.94
N SER A 460 -9.36 -8.34 -29.37
CA SER A 460 -10.61 -8.33 -28.60
C SER A 460 -10.51 -9.07 -27.27
N ASP A 461 -9.41 -9.80 -27.03
CA ASP A 461 -9.08 -10.43 -25.76
C ASP A 461 -8.68 -9.43 -24.67
N ASP A 462 -8.52 -8.14 -25.01
CA ASP A 462 -8.14 -7.08 -24.09
C ASP A 462 -9.32 -6.20 -23.63
N MET A 463 -10.50 -6.41 -24.18
CA MET A 463 -11.71 -5.83 -23.60
C MET A 463 -12.07 -6.62 -22.34
N PRO A 464 -12.33 -5.93 -21.21
CA PRO A 464 -12.93 -6.60 -20.06
C PRO A 464 -14.15 -7.39 -20.52
N GLU A 465 -14.36 -8.57 -19.95
CA GLU A 465 -15.58 -9.34 -20.25
C GLU A 465 -16.80 -8.41 -20.13
N PRO A 466 -17.82 -8.53 -20.99
CA PRO A 466 -19.01 -7.69 -20.94
C PRO A 466 -19.64 -7.61 -19.57
N GLU A 467 -19.51 -8.67 -18.77
CA GLU A 467 -19.95 -8.75 -17.37
C GLU A 467 -19.10 -7.86 -16.46
N GLU A 468 -17.81 -7.73 -16.71
CA GLU A 468 -16.91 -6.84 -15.94
C GLU A 468 -17.18 -5.38 -16.26
N LEU A 469 -17.36 -5.04 -17.54
CA LEU A 469 -17.76 -3.68 -17.95
C LEU A 469 -19.12 -3.29 -17.36
N ALA A 470 -20.06 -4.22 -17.33
CA ALA A 470 -21.38 -4.02 -16.72
C ALA A 470 -21.26 -3.80 -15.19
N ILE A 471 -20.39 -4.55 -14.54
CA ILE A 471 -20.14 -4.40 -13.08
C ILE A 471 -19.51 -3.04 -12.80
N ASP A 472 -18.51 -2.63 -13.56
CA ASP A 472 -17.84 -1.34 -13.39
C ASP A 472 -18.81 -0.18 -13.63
N ALA A 473 -19.66 -0.26 -14.68
CA ALA A 473 -20.71 0.71 -14.95
C ALA A 473 -21.77 0.78 -13.83
N ILE A 474 -22.18 -0.38 -13.27
CA ILE A 474 -23.10 -0.44 -12.14
C ILE A 474 -22.48 0.18 -10.89
N GLU A 475 -21.18 -0.04 -10.66
CA GLU A 475 -20.48 0.56 -9.53
C GLU A 475 -20.34 2.08 -9.67
N GLU A 476 -20.05 2.59 -10.88
CA GLU A 476 -20.03 4.03 -11.16
C GLU A 476 -21.40 4.68 -10.98
N LEU A 477 -22.45 4.03 -11.48
CA LEU A 477 -23.82 4.49 -11.28
C LEU A 477 -24.25 4.49 -9.81
N ARG A 478 -23.86 3.50 -9.02
CA ARG A 478 -24.13 3.49 -7.57
C ARG A 478 -23.41 4.62 -6.84
N ALA A 479 -22.15 4.88 -7.18
CA ALA A 479 -21.40 6.00 -6.63
C ALA A 479 -22.07 7.34 -6.95
N ALA A 480 -22.53 7.53 -8.21
CA ALA A 480 -23.25 8.73 -8.62
C ALA A 480 -24.59 8.88 -7.87
N VAL A 481 -25.30 7.79 -7.60
CA VAL A 481 -26.56 7.82 -6.82
C VAL A 481 -26.29 8.18 -5.36
N GLU A 482 -25.19 7.68 -4.74
CA GLU A 482 -24.79 8.05 -3.38
C GLU A 482 -24.42 9.53 -3.29
N ASP A 483 -23.67 10.05 -4.27
CA ASP A 483 -23.32 11.48 -4.35
C ASP A 483 -24.55 12.37 -4.48
N LEU A 484 -25.51 12.00 -5.34
CA LEU A 484 -26.78 12.70 -5.47
C LEU A 484 -27.61 12.63 -4.18
N GLY A 485 -27.58 11.51 -3.48
CA GLY A 485 -28.21 11.33 -2.16
C GLY A 485 -27.61 12.28 -1.11
N ALA A 486 -26.28 12.43 -1.10
CA ALA A 486 -25.60 13.36 -0.20
C ALA A 486 -25.96 14.82 -0.50
N VAL A 487 -26.05 15.20 -1.78
CA VAL A 487 -26.50 16.53 -2.21
C VAL A 487 -27.94 16.78 -1.78
N LEU A 488 -28.82 15.80 -1.91
CA LEU A 488 -30.22 15.92 -1.52
C LEU A 488 -30.38 16.12 0.00
N LEU A 489 -29.64 15.36 0.80
CA LEU A 489 -29.56 15.52 2.25
C LEU A 489 -29.03 16.91 2.67
N ALA A 490 -28.02 17.43 1.96
CA ALA A 490 -27.49 18.76 2.22
C ALA A 490 -28.51 19.85 1.90
N LEU A 491 -29.29 19.71 0.81
CA LEU A 491 -30.37 20.64 0.44
C LEU A 491 -31.53 20.58 1.43
N GLU A 492 -31.92 19.42 1.92
CA GLU A 492 -32.97 19.24 2.93
C GLU A 492 -32.56 19.86 4.27
N ASN A 493 -31.32 19.67 4.69
CA ASN A 493 -30.77 20.27 5.92
C ASN A 493 -30.58 21.79 5.79
N GLY A 494 -30.28 22.29 4.59
CA GLY A 494 -30.20 23.74 4.29
C GLY A 494 -31.56 24.45 4.33
N ASN A 495 -32.63 23.75 3.94
CA ASN A 495 -33.98 24.28 3.99
C ASN A 495 -34.62 24.27 5.40
N SER A 496 -34.13 23.44 6.32
CA SER A 496 -34.61 23.40 7.71
C SER A 496 -34.08 24.54 8.60
N SER A 497 -33.04 25.26 8.17
CA SER A 497 -32.50 26.40 8.90
C SER A 497 -33.13 27.77 8.50
N GLY A 498 -34.06 27.78 7.54
CA GLY A 498 -34.68 29.00 6.99
C GLY A 498 -36.07 29.37 7.54
N THR A 499 -36.68 28.57 8.44
CA THR A 499 -38.02 28.84 8.98
C THR A 499 -38.00 29.19 10.48
N GLY A 500 -37.51 30.36 10.80
CA GLY A 500 -37.54 30.87 12.17
C GLY A 500 -37.28 32.36 12.30
N ASN A 501 -38.09 33.22 11.67
CA ASN A 501 -38.37 34.58 12.18
C ASN A 501 -39.45 35.25 11.34
N ARG A 502 -40.73 34.94 11.56
CA ARG A 502 -41.83 35.86 11.26
C ARG A 502 -42.21 36.55 12.54
N VAL A 503 -41.66 37.77 12.70
CA VAL A 503 -42.12 38.76 13.66
C VAL A 503 -43.58 39.10 13.30
N ARG A 504 -44.51 38.83 14.23
CA ARG A 504 -45.86 39.33 14.18
C ARG A 504 -45.81 40.85 14.42
N ALA A 505 -46.20 41.64 13.42
CA ALA A 505 -46.62 43.00 13.62
C ALA A 505 -48.11 42.99 14.02
N GLU A 506 -48.43 43.47 15.22
CA GLU A 506 -49.78 43.79 15.65
C GLU A 506 -50.26 45.08 14.93
N PRO A 507 -51.51 45.15 14.57
CA PRO A 507 -52.07 46.39 14.08
C PRO A 507 -52.54 47.24 15.28
N GLN A 508 -52.03 48.47 15.36
CA GLN A 508 -52.65 49.51 16.19
C GLN A 508 -53.74 50.22 15.37
N ALA A 509 -54.90 50.37 16.05
CA ALA A 509 -56.14 51.10 15.82
C ALA A 509 -56.25 52.10 14.67
#